data_cf12d8fec53c15d14ff37a7496a5e4c5
#
_entry.id   cf12d8fec53c15d14ff37a7496a5e4c5
#
_cell.length_a   1.000
_cell.length_b   1.000
_cell.length_c   1.000
_cell.angle_alpha   90.00
_cell.angle_beta   90.00
_cell.angle_gamma   90.00
#
_symmetry.space_group_name_H-M   'P 1'
#
loop_
_entity.id
_entity.type
_entity.pdbx_description
1 polymer ?
#
loop_
_entity_poly.entity_id
_entity_poly.type
_entity_poly.pdbx_seq_one_letter_code
_entity_poly.pdbx_strand_id
1 'polypeptide(L)' 'MKKATIEILHEDETILGSRTNGPYFVQEYIDGEVMGASFHKYLHDAVNHVKKYQEMDYEN' A
#
# COMPACT_ATOMS: atom_id res chain seq x y z
N MET A 1 2.37 -6.31 -14.91
CA MET A 1 1.51 -6.89 -13.85
C MET A 1 1.48 -5.96 -12.65
N LYS A 2 0.31 -5.59 -12.24
CA LYS A 2 0.13 -4.76 -11.06
C LYS A 2 0.05 -5.61 -9.80
N LYS A 3 0.72 -5.18 -8.76
CA LYS A 3 0.72 -5.89 -7.49
C LYS A 3 0.80 -4.87 -6.36
N ALA A 4 0.25 -5.21 -5.21
CA ALA A 4 0.34 -4.35 -4.04
C ALA A 4 0.56 -5.19 -2.80
N THR A 5 1.25 -4.62 -1.82
CA THR A 5 1.53 -5.29 -0.55
C THR A 5 1.11 -4.41 0.61
N ILE A 6 0.80 -5.04 1.74
CA ILE A 6 0.47 -4.33 2.96
C ILE A 6 1.54 -4.66 4.01
N GLU A 7 2.10 -3.63 4.61
CA GLU A 7 3.04 -3.79 5.71
C GLU A 7 2.44 -3.11 6.94
N ILE A 8 2.52 -3.78 8.08
CA ILE A 8 2.04 -3.23 9.34
C ILE A 8 3.22 -2.58 10.05
N LEU A 9 3.12 -1.29 10.31
CA LEU A 9 4.18 -0.52 10.92
C LEU A 9 3.97 -0.42 12.43
N HIS A 10 5.07 -0.33 13.17
CA HIS A 10 5.02 -0.09 14.60
C HIS A 10 4.67 1.38 14.87
N GLU A 11 4.19 1.63 16.08
CA GLU A 11 3.72 2.95 16.48
C GLU A 11 4.73 4.07 16.22
N ASP A 12 6.01 3.77 16.43
CA ASP A 12 7.08 4.75 16.31
C ASP A 12 7.78 4.75 14.96
N GLU A 13 7.34 3.90 14.04
CA GLU A 13 7.98 3.82 12.74
C GLU A 13 7.61 5.00 11.86
N THR A 14 8.58 5.43 11.07
CA THR A 14 8.35 6.43 10.04
C THR A 14 8.88 5.90 8.71
N ILE A 15 8.33 6.44 7.64
CA ILE A 15 8.80 6.10 6.30
C ILE A 15 9.38 7.37 5.69
N LEU A 16 10.62 7.27 5.23
CA LEU A 16 11.34 8.41 4.64
C LEU A 16 11.40 9.61 5.57
N GLY A 17 11.49 9.34 6.89
CA GLY A 17 11.57 10.37 7.90
C GLY A 17 10.28 11.10 8.18
N SER A 18 9.19 10.69 7.59
CA SER A 18 7.88 11.32 7.78
C SER A 18 6.99 10.47 8.66
N ARG A 19 6.09 11.13 9.38
CA ARG A 19 5.09 10.42 10.16
C ARG A 19 4.08 9.74 9.23
N THR A 20 3.70 8.52 9.59
CA THR A 20 2.68 7.81 8.83
C THR A 20 1.30 8.31 9.21
N ASN A 21 0.35 8.19 8.26
CA ASN A 21 -1.05 8.51 8.51
C ASN A 21 -1.84 7.31 9.03
N GLY A 22 -1.15 6.27 9.45
CA GLY A 22 -1.77 5.06 9.97
C GLY A 22 -0.76 3.93 9.98
N PRO A 23 -1.09 2.79 10.63
CA PRO A 23 -0.15 1.68 10.76
C PRO A 23 -0.05 0.80 9.53
N TYR A 24 -0.94 0.96 8.55
CA TYR A 24 -0.98 0.08 7.38
C TYR A 24 -0.39 0.80 6.18
N PHE A 25 0.76 0.29 5.73
CA PHE A 25 1.50 0.87 4.63
C PHE A 25 1.31 0.00 3.38
N VAL A 26 0.68 0.57 2.36
CA VAL A 26 0.44 -0.13 1.09
C VAL A 26 1.44 0.37 0.06
N GLN A 27 2.17 -0.57 -0.56
CA GLN A 27 3.06 -0.23 -1.66
C GLN A 27 2.50 -0.83 -2.95
N GLU A 28 2.54 -0.02 -4.00
CA GLU A 28 2.05 -0.41 -5.33
C GLU A 28 3.23 -0.71 -6.23
N TYR A 29 3.13 -1.81 -6.97
CA TYR A 29 4.19 -2.27 -7.86
C TYR A 29 3.66 -2.46 -9.28
N ILE A 30 4.49 -2.17 -10.25
CA ILE A 30 4.24 -2.56 -11.64
C ILE A 30 5.50 -3.27 -12.11
N ASP A 31 5.33 -4.53 -12.51
CA ASP A 31 6.43 -5.38 -12.99
C ASP A 31 7.63 -5.41 -12.04
N GLY A 32 7.33 -5.41 -10.74
CA GLY A 32 8.36 -5.52 -9.71
C GLY A 32 8.94 -4.20 -9.24
N GLU A 33 8.55 -3.08 -9.85
CA GLU A 33 9.02 -1.76 -9.42
C GLU A 33 7.98 -1.05 -8.57
N VAL A 34 8.44 -0.41 -7.49
CA VAL A 34 7.55 0.38 -6.64
C VAL A 34 7.13 1.64 -7.38
N MET A 35 5.84 1.77 -7.60
CA MET A 35 5.27 2.90 -8.33
C MET A 35 4.54 3.89 -7.44
N GLY A 36 4.21 3.53 -6.22
CA GLY A 36 3.51 4.41 -5.32
C GLY A 36 3.34 3.78 -3.95
N ALA A 37 2.87 4.59 -3.00
CA ALA A 37 2.68 4.14 -1.64
C ALA A 37 1.59 4.97 -0.97
N SER A 38 0.90 4.37 -0.01
CA SER A 38 -0.16 5.03 0.75
C SER A 38 -0.23 4.47 2.16
N PHE A 39 -0.74 5.29 3.07
CA PHE A 39 -0.95 4.88 4.44
C PHE A 39 -2.45 4.85 4.74
N HIS A 40 -2.88 3.87 5.53
CA HIS A 40 -4.27 3.75 5.93
C HIS A 40 -4.37 3.51 7.43
N LYS A 41 -5.39 4.08 8.04
CA LYS A 41 -5.62 3.91 9.48
C LYS A 41 -6.27 2.56 9.80
N TYR A 42 -7.03 2.02 8.86
CA TYR A 42 -7.81 0.81 9.08
C TYR A 42 -7.41 -0.27 8.10
N LEU A 43 -7.39 -1.51 8.60
CA LEU A 43 -6.99 -2.64 7.77
C LEU A 43 -7.90 -2.83 6.57
N HIS A 44 -9.22 -2.67 6.75
CA HIS A 44 -10.16 -2.88 5.63
C HIS A 44 -9.92 -1.87 4.51
N ASP A 45 -9.49 -0.66 4.82
CA ASP A 45 -9.15 0.33 3.80
C ASP A 45 -7.92 -0.08 3.02
N ALA A 46 -6.90 -0.59 3.73
CA ALA A 46 -5.69 -1.07 3.08
C ALA A 46 -5.98 -2.26 2.17
N VAL A 47 -6.78 -3.20 2.65
CA VAL A 47 -7.17 -4.38 1.87
C VAL A 47 -7.94 -3.97 0.62
N ASN A 48 -8.88 -3.04 0.76
CA ASN A 48 -9.64 -2.54 -0.38
C ASN A 48 -8.73 -1.85 -1.40
N HIS A 49 -7.75 -1.11 -0.94
CA HIS A 49 -6.78 -0.46 -1.82
C HIS A 49 -6.03 -1.50 -2.65
N VAL A 50 -5.51 -2.52 -1.98
CA VAL A 50 -4.77 -3.60 -2.66
C VAL A 50 -5.65 -4.30 -3.68
N LYS A 51 -6.87 -4.65 -3.29
CA LYS A 51 -7.81 -5.34 -4.19
C LYS A 51 -8.11 -4.51 -5.43
N LYS A 52 -8.46 -3.26 -5.24
CA LYS A 52 -8.79 -2.39 -6.36
C LYS A 52 -7.61 -2.19 -7.29
N TYR A 53 -6.43 -2.00 -6.71
CA TYR A 53 -5.24 -1.78 -7.50
C TYR A 53 -4.92 -3.00 -8.38
N GLN A 54 -4.98 -4.19 -7.79
CA GLN A 54 -4.70 -5.42 -8.53
C GLN A 54 -5.77 -5.74 -9.55
N GLU A 55 -7.02 -5.40 -9.26
CA GLU A 55 -8.12 -5.59 -10.21
C GLU A 55 -7.95 -4.77 -11.48
N MET A 56 -7.35 -3.61 -11.36
CA MET A 56 -7.10 -2.74 -12.51
C MET A 56 -6.20 -3.40 -13.55
N ASP A 57 -5.41 -4.37 -13.15
CA ASP A 57 -4.53 -5.10 -14.06
C ASP A 57 -5.30 -5.95 -15.06
N TYR A 58 -6.52 -6.33 -14.71
CA TYR A 58 -7.33 -7.21 -15.56
C TYR A 58 -8.13 -6.47 -16.62
N GLU A 59 -8.15 -5.17 -16.58
CA GLU A 59 -8.93 -4.37 -17.52
C GLU A 59 -8.18 -4.06 -18.80
N ASN A 60 -6.96 -4.49 -18.88
CA ASN A 60 -6.14 -4.23 -20.05
C ASN A 60 -6.15 -5.45 -21.01
#